data_308849116b628382fb1b8220282618c6
#
_entry.id   308849116b628382fb1b8220282618c6
#
_cell.length_a   1.000
_cell.length_b   1.000
_cell.length_c   1.000
_cell.angle_alpha   90.00
_cell.angle_beta   90.00
_cell.angle_gamma   90.00
#
_symmetry.space_group_name_H-M   'P 1'
#
loop_
_entity.id
_entity.type
_entity.pdbx_description
1 polymer ?
#
loop_
_entity_poly.entity_id
_entity_poly.type
_entity_poly.pdbx_seq_one_letter_code
_entity_poly.pdbx_strand_id
1 'polypeptide(L)'
;MIETSRAVNLLYQYWVHTEAIPKLGAVESVMNTPSHHRVHHGSNSRYIDRNHAGILISWDRAFGTFEPESEDEQVVYGLTRNLHSFNPFTIMFREYLDIARDVARSDNWPDRLSFVFRGPGWAYRRHASAG
;
A
#
# COMPACT_ATOMS: atom_id res chain seq x y z
N MET A 1 22.09 16.86 7.80
CA MET A 1 21.91 16.02 6.60
C MET A 1 20.63 15.17 6.66
N ILE A 2 20.41 14.35 7.68
CA ILE A 2 19.19 13.48 7.76
C ILE A 2 17.91 14.30 7.72
N GLU A 3 17.80 15.38 8.50
CA GLU A 3 16.61 16.24 8.53
C GLU A 3 16.37 16.95 7.18
N THR A 4 17.42 17.35 6.50
CA THR A 4 17.31 17.99 5.16
C THR A 4 16.78 16.98 4.14
N SER A 5 17.32 15.76 4.13
CA SER A 5 16.84 14.71 3.22
C SER A 5 15.38 14.33 3.50
N ARG A 6 15.00 14.28 4.78
CA ARG A 6 13.61 14.05 5.20
C ARG A 6 12.69 15.17 4.72
N ALA A 7 13.09 16.44 4.90
CA ALA A 7 12.30 17.60 4.47
C ALA A 7 12.11 17.61 2.94
N VAL A 8 13.16 17.33 2.16
CA VAL A 8 13.08 17.20 0.71
C VAL A 8 12.11 16.08 0.29
N ASN A 9 12.22 14.93 0.94
CA ASN A 9 11.33 13.79 0.64
C ASN A 9 9.86 14.12 0.97
N LEU A 10 9.59 14.76 2.11
CA LEU A 10 8.22 15.16 2.49
C LEU A 10 7.66 16.23 1.53
N LEU A 11 8.49 17.20 1.12
CA LEU A 11 8.07 18.22 0.16
C LEU A 11 7.76 17.59 -1.21
N TYR A 12 8.58 16.63 -1.64
CA TYR A 12 8.31 15.88 -2.87
C TYR A 12 7.00 15.11 -2.76
N GLN A 13 6.78 14.38 -1.67
CA GLN A 13 5.56 13.60 -1.48
C GLN A 13 4.30 14.46 -1.39
N TYR A 14 4.41 15.73 -0.98
CA TYR A 14 3.26 16.63 -0.89
C TYR A 14 2.58 16.83 -2.26
N TRP A 15 3.34 17.10 -3.33
CA TRP A 15 2.77 17.37 -4.65
C TRP A 15 2.22 16.13 -5.37
N VAL A 16 2.68 14.92 -5.03
CA VAL A 16 2.18 13.68 -5.65
C VAL A 16 0.79 13.28 -5.14
N HIS A 17 0.32 13.87 -4.03
CA HIS A 17 -1.01 13.63 -3.47
C HIS A 17 -2.08 14.49 -4.18
N THR A 18 -2.33 14.22 -5.45
CA THR A 18 -3.33 14.95 -6.22
C THR A 18 -3.95 14.10 -7.32
N GLU A 19 -5.21 14.35 -7.61
CA GLU A 19 -5.92 13.82 -8.79
C GLU A 19 -5.86 14.78 -9.98
N ALA A 20 -5.46 16.04 -9.76
CA ALA A 20 -5.48 17.06 -10.81
C ALA A 20 -4.40 16.87 -11.89
N ILE A 21 -3.37 16.08 -11.59
CA ILE A 21 -2.24 15.82 -12.51
C ILE A 21 -2.40 14.41 -13.08
N PRO A 22 -2.61 14.29 -14.41
CA PRO A 22 -2.66 13.00 -15.08
C PRO A 22 -1.27 12.36 -15.17
N LYS A 23 -1.14 11.30 -15.97
CA LYS A 23 0.15 10.67 -16.26
C LYS A 23 1.12 11.66 -16.90
N LEU A 24 2.37 11.64 -16.46
CA LEU A 24 3.43 12.55 -16.89
C LEU A 24 4.38 11.96 -17.95
N GLY A 25 3.99 10.85 -18.58
CA GLY A 25 4.74 10.25 -19.69
C GLY A 25 6.14 9.77 -19.29
N ALA A 26 7.18 10.20 -20.01
CA ALA A 26 8.54 9.68 -19.85
C ALA A 26 9.12 9.87 -18.43
N VAL A 27 8.69 10.88 -17.68
CA VAL A 27 9.13 11.11 -16.29
C VAL A 27 8.77 9.93 -15.38
N GLU A 28 7.67 9.24 -15.67
CA GLU A 28 7.17 8.09 -14.91
C GLU A 28 8.05 6.84 -15.01
N SER A 29 9.01 6.85 -15.92
CA SER A 29 9.99 5.75 -16.01
C SER A 29 10.95 5.72 -14.80
N VAL A 30 11.23 6.89 -14.21
CA VAL A 30 12.23 7.06 -13.14
C VAL A 30 11.62 7.61 -11.86
N MET A 31 10.71 8.60 -11.97
CA MET A 31 10.17 9.33 -10.83
C MET A 31 8.82 8.75 -10.40
N ASN A 32 8.58 8.79 -9.09
CA ASN A 32 7.25 8.59 -8.55
C ASN A 32 6.39 9.82 -8.88
N THR A 33 5.22 9.61 -9.48
CA THR A 33 4.32 10.67 -9.95
C THR A 33 2.95 10.55 -9.27
N PRO A 34 2.05 11.53 -9.40
CA PRO A 34 0.70 11.41 -8.88
C PRO A 34 -0.02 10.13 -9.34
N SER A 35 0.16 9.70 -10.59
CA SER A 35 -0.45 8.46 -11.09
C SER A 35 0.05 7.22 -10.34
N HIS A 36 1.35 7.12 -10.09
CA HIS A 36 1.91 6.02 -9.29
C HIS A 36 1.47 6.08 -7.82
N HIS A 37 1.35 7.29 -7.28
CA HIS A 37 0.98 7.48 -5.88
C HIS A 37 -0.52 7.23 -5.63
N ARG A 38 -1.39 7.50 -6.62
CA ARG A 38 -2.80 7.06 -6.57
C ARG A 38 -2.91 5.55 -6.46
N VAL A 39 -2.13 4.80 -7.23
CA VAL A 39 -2.05 3.33 -7.13
C VAL A 39 -1.60 2.90 -5.73
N HIS A 40 -0.60 3.57 -5.15
CA HIS A 40 -0.15 3.32 -3.77
C HIS A 40 -1.28 3.44 -2.75
N HIS A 41 -2.18 4.40 -2.93
CA HIS A 41 -3.35 4.62 -2.06
C HIS A 41 -4.59 3.80 -2.46
N GLY A 42 -4.50 3.01 -3.53
CA GLY A 42 -5.62 2.21 -4.03
C GLY A 42 -5.92 0.98 -3.17
N SER A 43 -7.19 0.78 -2.84
CA SER A 43 -7.70 -0.43 -2.15
C SER A 43 -8.10 -1.56 -3.11
N ASN A 44 -8.04 -1.33 -4.41
CA ASN A 44 -8.26 -2.34 -5.44
C ASN A 44 -7.28 -3.52 -5.23
N SER A 45 -7.73 -4.74 -5.43
CA SER A 45 -6.89 -5.94 -5.23
C SER A 45 -5.59 -5.94 -6.03
N ARG A 46 -5.60 -5.32 -7.22
CA ARG A 46 -4.45 -5.13 -8.09
C ARG A 46 -3.40 -4.19 -7.51
N TYR A 47 -3.82 -3.18 -6.74
CA TYR A 47 -2.99 -2.07 -6.25
C TYR A 47 -2.44 -2.30 -4.83
N ILE A 48 -2.88 -3.35 -4.15
CA ILE A 48 -2.40 -3.68 -2.80
C ILE A 48 -0.92 -4.04 -2.84
N ASP A 49 -0.14 -3.48 -1.92
CA ASP A 49 1.32 -3.63 -1.80
C ASP A 49 2.07 -3.20 -3.08
N ARG A 50 1.65 -2.09 -3.69
CA ARG A 50 2.30 -1.53 -4.89
C ARG A 50 2.83 -0.12 -4.64
N ASN A 51 3.86 0.24 -5.42
CA ASN A 51 4.42 1.59 -5.55
C ASN A 51 4.81 2.23 -4.20
N HIS A 52 5.71 1.61 -3.46
CA HIS A 52 6.14 2.07 -2.12
C HIS A 52 7.16 3.22 -2.16
N ALA A 53 7.76 3.51 -3.31
CA ALA A 53 8.81 4.51 -3.44
C ALA A 53 8.30 5.94 -3.19
N GLY A 54 9.06 6.71 -2.40
CA GLY A 54 8.75 8.12 -2.14
C GLY A 54 9.05 9.04 -3.31
N ILE A 55 10.24 8.91 -3.94
CA ILE A 55 10.71 9.79 -5.01
C ILE A 55 11.02 9.03 -6.30
N LEU A 56 11.78 7.95 -6.22
CA LEU A 56 12.27 7.20 -7.38
C LEU A 56 11.50 5.88 -7.54
N ILE A 57 10.60 5.82 -8.51
CA ILE A 57 9.81 4.61 -8.83
C ILE A 57 10.69 3.45 -9.35
N SER A 58 11.93 3.74 -9.71
CA SER A 58 12.91 2.73 -10.11
C SER A 58 13.16 1.68 -9.02
N TRP A 59 12.96 2.01 -7.74
CA TRP A 59 13.03 1.04 -6.65
C TRP A 59 11.91 0.01 -6.72
N ASP A 60 10.67 0.45 -6.96
CA ASP A 60 9.54 -0.48 -7.14
C ASP A 60 9.74 -1.39 -8.34
N ARG A 61 10.32 -0.87 -9.42
CA ARG A 61 10.67 -1.70 -10.58
C ARG A 61 11.73 -2.74 -10.24
N ALA A 62 12.75 -2.36 -9.48
CA ALA A 62 13.82 -3.25 -9.07
C ALA A 62 13.34 -4.36 -8.11
N PHE A 63 12.40 -4.04 -7.22
CA PHE A 63 11.85 -4.99 -6.23
C PHE A 63 10.58 -5.70 -6.69
N GLY A 64 10.06 -5.41 -7.91
CA GLY A 64 8.87 -6.06 -8.46
C GLY A 64 7.55 -5.61 -7.82
N THR A 65 7.55 -4.45 -7.15
CA THR A 65 6.36 -3.85 -6.54
C THR A 65 5.72 -2.77 -7.42
N PHE A 66 6.28 -2.50 -8.59
CA PHE A 66 5.73 -1.53 -9.53
C PHE A 66 4.42 -2.01 -10.15
N GLU A 67 3.41 -1.11 -10.15
CA GLU A 67 2.15 -1.28 -10.86
C GLU A 67 1.73 0.06 -11.48
N PRO A 68 1.47 0.15 -12.79
CA PRO A 68 0.96 1.38 -13.41
C PRO A 68 -0.52 1.58 -13.07
N GLU A 69 -0.95 2.84 -13.04
CA GLU A 69 -2.37 3.16 -12.98
C GLU A 69 -3.07 2.69 -14.27
N SER A 70 -4.11 1.87 -14.12
CA SER A 70 -4.89 1.35 -15.24
C SER A 70 -5.88 2.39 -15.73
N GLU A 71 -6.13 2.41 -17.03
CA GLU A 71 -7.22 3.21 -17.63
C GLU A 71 -8.57 2.49 -17.53
N ASP A 72 -8.54 1.16 -17.43
CA ASP A 72 -9.73 0.32 -17.37
C ASP A 72 -10.27 0.13 -15.94
N GLU A 73 -9.45 0.46 -14.92
CA GLU A 73 -9.80 0.27 -13.52
C GLU A 73 -9.52 1.52 -12.71
N GLN A 74 -10.56 2.26 -12.38
CA GLN A 74 -10.45 3.46 -11.56
C GLN A 74 -9.94 3.12 -10.16
N VAL A 75 -9.04 3.96 -9.62
CA VAL A 75 -8.52 3.80 -8.26
C VAL A 75 -9.63 4.03 -7.25
N VAL A 76 -9.81 3.07 -6.35
CA VAL A 76 -10.72 3.17 -5.20
C VAL A 76 -9.89 3.40 -3.96
N TYR A 77 -10.07 4.58 -3.32
CA TYR A 77 -9.34 4.92 -2.10
C TYR A 77 -10.00 4.34 -0.86
N GLY A 78 -9.20 4.01 0.11
CA GLY A 78 -9.67 3.55 1.40
C GLY A 78 -8.93 2.32 1.92
N LEU A 79 -9.49 1.72 2.95
CA LEU A 79 -8.98 0.47 3.51
C LEU A 79 -9.62 -0.72 2.79
N THR A 80 -8.92 -1.84 2.70
CA THR A 80 -9.46 -3.12 2.21
C THR A 80 -10.64 -3.62 3.06
N ARG A 81 -10.69 -3.20 4.32
CA ARG A 81 -11.78 -3.44 5.27
C ARG A 81 -12.04 -2.15 6.05
N ASN A 82 -13.13 -1.47 5.76
CA ASN A 82 -13.51 -0.26 6.47
C ASN A 82 -13.84 -0.52 7.95
N LEU A 83 -13.34 0.37 8.81
CA LEU A 83 -13.70 0.45 10.21
C LEU A 83 -14.95 1.31 10.38
N HIS A 84 -16.06 0.68 10.75
CA HIS A 84 -17.29 1.40 11.13
C HIS A 84 -17.25 1.81 12.61
N SER A 85 -16.16 2.43 13.06
CA SER A 85 -15.97 2.84 14.45
C SER A 85 -15.14 4.11 14.53
N PHE A 86 -15.55 5.03 15.39
CA PHE A 86 -14.82 6.24 15.78
C PHE A 86 -14.09 6.08 17.12
N ASN A 87 -14.13 4.90 17.74
CA ASN A 87 -13.42 4.63 18.98
C ASN A 87 -11.90 4.54 18.71
N PRO A 88 -11.08 5.44 19.32
CA PRO A 88 -9.64 5.48 19.07
C PRO A 88 -8.92 4.19 19.47
N PHE A 89 -9.36 3.52 20.53
CA PHE A 89 -8.79 2.22 20.94
C PHE A 89 -9.08 1.13 19.91
N THR A 90 -10.29 1.10 19.37
CA THR A 90 -10.63 0.15 18.29
C THR A 90 -9.77 0.40 17.06
N ILE A 91 -9.59 1.67 16.66
CA ILE A 91 -8.77 2.05 15.50
C ILE A 91 -7.32 1.65 15.74
N MET A 92 -6.78 1.93 16.92
CA MET A 92 -5.36 1.69 17.27
C MET A 92 -5.02 0.20 17.34
N PHE A 93 -5.89 -0.63 17.92
CA PHE A 93 -5.56 -2.02 18.24
C PHE A 93 -6.15 -3.06 17.28
N ARG A 94 -7.02 -2.66 16.36
CA ARG A 94 -7.71 -3.61 15.48
C ARG A 94 -6.75 -4.49 14.70
N GLU A 95 -5.75 -3.90 14.05
CA GLU A 95 -4.81 -4.64 13.21
C GLU A 95 -4.04 -5.70 14.02
N TYR A 96 -3.58 -5.33 15.21
CA TYR A 96 -2.93 -6.28 16.11
C TYR A 96 -3.84 -7.43 16.53
N LEU A 97 -5.13 -7.13 16.78
CA LEU A 97 -6.12 -8.13 17.13
C LEU A 97 -6.45 -9.04 15.95
N ASP A 98 -6.52 -8.49 14.74
CA ASP A 98 -6.77 -9.27 13.53
C ASP A 98 -5.59 -10.19 13.23
N ILE A 99 -4.34 -9.71 13.30
CA ILE A 99 -3.13 -10.54 13.20
C ILE A 99 -3.15 -11.66 14.26
N ALA A 100 -3.44 -11.33 15.53
CA ALA A 100 -3.48 -12.33 16.59
C ALA A 100 -4.55 -13.41 16.33
N ARG A 101 -5.71 -13.03 15.82
CA ARG A 101 -6.78 -13.96 15.44
C ARG A 101 -6.36 -14.86 14.28
N ASP A 102 -5.72 -14.29 13.25
CA ASP A 102 -5.26 -15.03 12.08
C ASP A 102 -4.19 -16.05 12.46
N VAL A 103 -3.24 -15.66 13.30
CA VAL A 103 -2.25 -16.56 13.87
C VAL A 103 -2.90 -17.70 14.68
N ALA A 104 -3.87 -17.36 15.54
CA ALA A 104 -4.56 -18.36 16.36
C ALA A 104 -5.41 -19.33 15.55
N ARG A 105 -5.99 -18.87 14.43
CA ARG A 105 -6.85 -19.69 13.55
C ARG A 105 -6.08 -20.49 12.51
N SER A 106 -4.80 -20.18 12.32
CA SER A 106 -3.99 -20.87 11.31
C SER A 106 -3.64 -22.28 11.76
N ASP A 107 -3.81 -23.24 10.85
CA ASP A 107 -3.57 -24.67 11.10
C ASP A 107 -2.09 -25.06 11.02
N ASN A 108 -1.26 -24.22 10.40
CA ASN A 108 0.14 -24.52 10.16
C ASN A 108 1.08 -23.36 10.55
N TRP A 109 2.31 -23.71 10.92
CA TRP A 109 3.34 -22.75 11.33
C TRP A 109 3.78 -21.78 10.23
N PRO A 110 3.94 -22.17 8.94
CA PRO A 110 4.28 -21.23 7.87
C PRO A 110 3.28 -20.09 7.73
N ASP A 111 1.97 -20.37 7.81
CA ASP A 111 0.94 -19.33 7.75
C ASP A 111 0.98 -18.44 8.99
N ARG A 112 1.17 -18.98 10.20
CA ARG A 112 1.31 -18.20 11.44
C ARG A 112 2.44 -17.19 11.35
N LEU A 113 3.62 -17.61 10.89
CA LEU A 113 4.76 -16.72 10.67
C LEU A 113 4.49 -15.71 9.56
N SER A 114 3.80 -16.12 8.50
CA SER A 114 3.47 -15.26 7.38
C SER A 114 2.50 -14.14 7.77
N PHE A 115 1.52 -14.38 8.64
CA PHE A 115 0.63 -13.32 9.15
C PHE A 115 1.38 -12.26 9.97
N VAL A 116 2.47 -12.64 10.64
CA VAL A 116 3.28 -11.70 11.43
C VAL A 116 4.30 -10.94 10.59
N PHE A 117 4.97 -11.61 9.64
CA PHE A 117 6.15 -11.07 8.97
C PHE A 117 5.94 -10.67 7.51
N ARG A 118 4.84 -11.06 6.87
CA ARG A 118 4.52 -10.63 5.50
C ARG A 118 3.60 -9.42 5.52
N GLY A 119 3.63 -8.65 4.43
CA GLY A 119 2.78 -7.48 4.27
C GLY A 119 1.28 -7.81 4.18
N PRO A 120 0.41 -6.81 4.42
CA PRO A 120 -1.04 -6.99 4.49
C PRO A 120 -1.66 -7.56 3.21
N GLY A 121 -1.09 -7.31 2.04
CA GLY A 121 -1.56 -7.91 0.79
C GLY A 121 -1.43 -9.43 0.74
N TRP A 122 -0.45 -10.02 1.46
CA TRP A 122 -0.38 -11.47 1.58
C TRP A 122 -1.57 -12.01 2.39
N ALA A 123 -1.89 -11.39 3.53
CA ALA A 123 -3.02 -11.78 4.37
C ALA A 123 -4.35 -11.62 3.60
N TYR A 124 -4.51 -10.53 2.85
CA TYR A 124 -5.67 -10.29 1.99
C TYR A 124 -5.87 -11.41 0.96
N ARG A 125 -4.82 -11.77 0.22
CA ARG A 125 -4.88 -12.88 -0.76
C ARG A 125 -5.15 -14.22 -0.10
N ARG A 126 -4.57 -14.48 1.08
CA ARG A 126 -4.78 -15.72 1.83
C ARG A 126 -6.22 -15.88 2.27
N HIS A 127 -6.85 -14.81 2.76
CA HIS A 127 -8.29 -14.81 3.10
C HIS A 127 -9.17 -15.01 1.87
N ALA A 128 -8.86 -14.35 0.74
CA ALA A 128 -9.61 -14.50 -0.50
C ALA A 128 -9.54 -15.93 -1.10
N SER A 129 -8.46 -16.66 -0.83
CA SER A 129 -8.30 -18.05 -1.30
C SER A 129 -8.92 -19.09 -0.37
N ALA A 130 -9.34 -18.72 0.83
CA ALA A 130 -9.89 -19.63 1.85
C ALA A 130 -11.43 -19.59 1.92
N GLY A 131 -12.08 -18.65 1.21
CA GLY A 131 -13.54 -18.52 1.09
C GLY A 131 -14.03 -18.93 -0.28
#